data_39972fa9e2d95f844c70042e6fc67ccc
#
_entry.id   39972fa9e2d95f844c70042e6fc67ccc
#
_cell.length_a   1.000
_cell.length_b   1.000
_cell.length_c   1.000
_cell.angle_alpha   90.00
_cell.angle_beta   90.00
_cell.angle_gamma   90.00
#
_symmetry.space_group_name_H-M   'P 1'
#
loop_
_entity.id
_entity.type
_entity.pdbx_description
1 polymer ?
#
loop_
_entity_poly.entity_id
_entity_poly.type
_entity_poly.pdbx_seq_one_letter_code
_entity_poly.pdbx_strand_id
1 'polypeptide(L)'
;EEERKSKLAPLRQILRIVDCLRGEVPMVLHFEPRLRYGTIVPTLQRVGEHIVLCESGAKLIHLHSDLVLPILPNRVEAAFLARDGERHYFALGYDEHTPAIFCNIGLEADRELETTLAFWREWSSHLRYEGPYRDAVLRSVLALKLMSYAPSGAIIAAPTTSLPEWIGGTRNWDYRYCWLRDAAFTTRALYDAGFPVEGSAFVLWLLHTTRLTRSDLQVLYDVFGESRIPEHELKHLDGYRGSRPVRIGNGAHAQFQLDIYGEVLGAVERFLDEGESLANDTRELIRRLVKTVMRRWREPDHGIWEIRSAPRQHVHGKVMAWMAMDCARRIAERVDFGIDATKCAAVAAEIKELVLREGFDADAGSFTAVLGEPGYDASLLYAARSGFLEGSDPRLHGTIDAIRRELGRGDLVYRYRGVEDGVGGDEGAFLPCSFWLTEALALAGRLDEAHELFESLLRRGNDLLLYSEEVDPATGEMLGNFPQALTHVGLLNAALTLASVERKGELPGRIEGAQNTAEDDVSRQRDPRRMPAVVDAKETGRL
;
A
#
# COMPACT_ATOMS: atom_id res chain seq x y z
N GLU A 1 -20.85 -21.69 15.54
CA GLU A 1 -19.60 -22.43 15.82
C GLU A 1 -18.95 -22.96 14.52
N GLU A 2 -19.73 -23.48 13.57
CA GLU A 2 -19.25 -23.87 12.23
C GLU A 2 -18.74 -22.68 11.40
N GLU A 3 -19.41 -21.56 11.45
CA GLU A 3 -19.02 -20.31 10.81
C GLU A 3 -17.70 -19.74 11.39
N ARG A 4 -17.40 -20.01 12.64
CA ARG A 4 -16.16 -19.62 13.32
C ARG A 4 -14.98 -20.52 12.92
N LYS A 5 -15.24 -21.82 12.65
CA LYS A 5 -14.24 -22.77 12.17
C LYS A 5 -13.84 -22.51 10.73
N SER A 6 -14.78 -22.10 9.87
CA SER A 6 -14.50 -21.71 8.48
C SER A 6 -13.70 -20.41 8.37
N LYS A 7 -13.85 -19.48 9.33
CA LYS A 7 -13.09 -18.22 9.37
C LYS A 7 -11.65 -18.36 9.91
N LEU A 8 -11.29 -19.48 10.54
CA LEU A 8 -9.98 -19.71 11.14
C LEU A 8 -8.98 -20.41 10.19
N ALA A 9 -9.43 -20.94 9.07
CA ALA A 9 -8.58 -21.54 8.04
C ALA A 9 -8.83 -20.82 6.72
N PRO A 10 -8.02 -19.78 6.38
CA PRO A 10 -8.16 -19.14 5.08
C PRO A 10 -7.93 -20.18 3.99
N LEU A 11 -8.91 -20.38 3.12
CA LEU A 11 -8.76 -21.17 1.92
C LEU A 11 -7.77 -20.45 1.02
N ARG A 12 -6.57 -20.99 0.86
CA ARG A 12 -5.56 -20.48 -0.09
C ARG A 12 -5.88 -21.03 -1.47
N GLN A 13 -6.97 -20.56 -2.04
CA GLN A 13 -7.57 -21.11 -3.23
C GLN A 13 -7.90 -20.02 -4.25
N ILE A 14 -7.72 -20.34 -5.52
CA ILE A 14 -8.26 -19.59 -6.66
C ILE A 14 -9.29 -20.49 -7.34
N LEU A 15 -10.55 -20.07 -7.30
CA LEU A 15 -11.64 -20.73 -8.00
C LEU A 15 -11.92 -20.01 -9.32
N ARG A 16 -11.93 -20.76 -10.41
CA ARG A 16 -12.36 -20.30 -11.73
C ARG A 16 -13.54 -21.13 -12.20
N ILE A 17 -14.57 -20.44 -12.67
CA ILE A 17 -15.77 -21.07 -13.21
C ILE A 17 -15.94 -20.58 -14.64
N VAL A 18 -16.17 -21.52 -15.56
CA VAL A 18 -16.47 -21.24 -16.96
C VAL A 18 -17.94 -21.58 -17.20
N ASP A 19 -18.73 -20.57 -17.50
CA ASP A 19 -20.13 -20.68 -17.88
C ASP A 19 -20.27 -20.49 -19.40
N CYS A 20 -20.70 -21.50 -20.12
CA CYS A 20 -21.03 -21.34 -21.53
C CYS A 20 -22.46 -20.80 -21.67
N LEU A 21 -22.58 -19.53 -22.00
CA LEU A 21 -23.87 -18.82 -22.06
C LEU A 21 -24.64 -19.11 -23.35
N ARG A 22 -23.95 -19.52 -24.43
CA ARG A 22 -24.58 -19.82 -25.72
C ARG A 22 -23.63 -20.54 -26.67
N GLY A 23 -24.15 -21.52 -27.39
CA GLY A 23 -23.45 -22.24 -28.47
C GLY A 23 -22.39 -23.21 -27.98
N GLU A 24 -21.31 -23.36 -28.74
CA GLU A 24 -20.17 -24.23 -28.42
C GLU A 24 -18.86 -23.44 -28.51
N VAL A 25 -18.04 -23.50 -27.46
CA VAL A 25 -16.75 -22.78 -27.39
C VAL A 25 -15.63 -23.78 -27.12
N PRO A 26 -14.68 -23.96 -28.06
CA PRO A 26 -13.50 -24.79 -27.81
C PRO A 26 -12.57 -24.05 -26.85
N MET A 27 -12.18 -24.73 -25.77
CA MET A 27 -11.32 -24.18 -24.72
C MET A 27 -10.12 -25.08 -24.43
N VAL A 28 -9.06 -24.51 -23.94
CA VAL A 28 -7.86 -25.23 -23.50
C VAL A 28 -7.48 -24.75 -22.12
N LEU A 29 -7.34 -25.69 -21.19
CA LEU A 29 -6.71 -25.46 -19.88
C LEU A 29 -5.21 -25.71 -20.02
N HIS A 30 -4.40 -24.72 -19.61
CA HIS A 30 -2.97 -24.88 -19.38
C HIS A 30 -2.66 -24.67 -17.91
N PHE A 31 -2.02 -25.64 -17.26
CA PHE A 31 -1.48 -25.51 -15.91
C PHE A 31 0.00 -25.90 -15.93
N GLU A 32 0.87 -24.89 -15.79
CA GLU A 32 2.31 -25.03 -15.86
C GLU A 32 2.96 -24.29 -14.67
N PRO A 33 3.02 -24.93 -13.48
CA PRO A 33 3.57 -24.29 -12.30
C PRO A 33 5.07 -24.03 -12.43
N ARG A 34 5.51 -22.84 -11.99
CA ARG A 34 6.90 -22.37 -12.05
C ARG A 34 7.44 -22.15 -10.64
N LEU A 35 7.76 -23.25 -9.95
CA LEU A 35 8.22 -23.22 -8.56
C LEU A 35 9.57 -22.53 -8.42
N ARG A 36 9.74 -21.76 -7.33
CA ARG A 36 10.94 -20.96 -7.04
C ARG A 36 11.39 -20.15 -8.26
N TYR A 37 10.46 -19.41 -8.86
CA TYR A 37 10.73 -18.57 -10.05
C TYR A 37 11.22 -19.37 -11.26
N GLY A 38 10.74 -20.61 -11.42
CA GLY A 38 11.09 -21.48 -12.54
C GLY A 38 12.45 -22.19 -12.42
N THR A 39 13.14 -22.12 -11.27
CA THR A 39 14.42 -22.82 -11.04
C THR A 39 14.24 -24.29 -10.71
N ILE A 40 13.02 -24.72 -10.39
CA ILE A 40 12.70 -26.11 -10.07
C ILE A 40 11.72 -26.65 -11.12
N VAL A 41 12.07 -27.79 -11.71
CA VAL A 41 11.13 -28.55 -12.56
C VAL A 41 10.09 -29.18 -11.65
N PRO A 42 8.78 -28.91 -11.88
CA PRO A 42 7.71 -29.45 -11.05
C PRO A 42 7.57 -30.96 -11.25
N THR A 43 7.34 -31.69 -10.16
CA THR A 43 6.87 -33.07 -10.23
C THR A 43 5.35 -33.04 -10.16
N LEU A 44 4.69 -33.50 -11.23
CA LEU A 44 3.24 -33.56 -11.31
C LEU A 44 2.77 -35.00 -11.05
N GLN A 45 1.84 -35.16 -10.12
CA GLN A 45 1.23 -36.46 -9.77
C GLN A 45 -0.28 -36.36 -9.89
N ARG A 46 -0.91 -37.43 -10.38
CA ARG A 46 -2.36 -37.51 -10.50
C ARG A 46 -2.95 -38.21 -9.30
N VAL A 47 -4.03 -37.67 -8.76
CA VAL A 47 -4.89 -38.29 -7.76
C VAL A 47 -6.29 -38.50 -8.38
N GLY A 48 -6.61 -39.71 -8.76
CA GLY A 48 -7.80 -39.99 -9.58
C GLY A 48 -7.68 -39.38 -10.99
N GLU A 49 -8.79 -38.95 -11.57
CA GLU A 49 -8.83 -38.36 -12.93
C GLU A 49 -8.87 -36.84 -12.91
N HIS A 50 -9.24 -36.23 -11.77
CA HIS A 50 -9.67 -34.85 -11.64
C HIS A 50 -8.74 -33.98 -10.83
N ILE A 51 -7.72 -34.57 -10.18
CA ILE A 51 -6.79 -33.82 -9.31
C ILE A 51 -5.35 -34.04 -9.76
N VAL A 52 -4.62 -32.97 -9.87
CA VAL A 52 -3.18 -32.98 -10.10
C VAL A 52 -2.47 -32.25 -8.97
N LEU A 53 -1.47 -32.90 -8.39
CA LEU A 53 -0.58 -32.37 -7.36
C LEU A 53 0.73 -31.93 -8.00
N CYS A 54 1.25 -30.80 -7.55
CA CYS A 54 2.58 -30.31 -7.85
C CYS A 54 3.33 -30.10 -6.53
N GLU A 55 4.34 -30.91 -6.27
CA GLU A 55 5.09 -30.92 -5.02
C GLU A 55 6.48 -30.28 -5.16
N SER A 56 6.89 -29.55 -4.12
CA SER A 56 8.26 -29.05 -3.95
C SER A 56 8.60 -28.93 -2.48
N GLY A 57 9.24 -29.95 -1.93
CA GLY A 57 9.49 -30.06 -0.50
C GLY A 57 8.18 -30.14 0.30
N ALA A 58 8.00 -29.23 1.26
CA ALA A 58 6.77 -29.15 2.07
C ALA A 58 5.64 -28.34 1.40
N LYS A 59 5.88 -27.77 0.20
CA LYS A 59 4.91 -26.94 -0.51
C LYS A 59 4.16 -27.78 -1.53
N LEU A 60 2.84 -27.65 -1.51
CA LEU A 60 1.92 -28.35 -2.39
C LEU A 60 1.06 -27.33 -3.14
N ILE A 61 1.04 -27.44 -4.46
CA ILE A 61 0.02 -26.81 -5.30
C ILE A 61 -0.85 -27.93 -5.86
N HIS A 62 -2.15 -27.78 -5.80
CA HIS A 62 -3.08 -28.77 -6.38
C HIS A 62 -4.11 -28.10 -7.27
N LEU A 63 -4.35 -28.72 -8.41
CA LEU A 63 -5.41 -28.35 -9.35
C LEU A 63 -6.49 -29.40 -9.29
N HIS A 64 -7.73 -28.99 -9.01
CA HIS A 64 -8.93 -29.83 -9.05
C HIS A 64 -9.89 -29.30 -10.12
N SER A 65 -10.47 -30.18 -10.94
CA SER A 65 -11.43 -29.83 -11.99
C SER A 65 -12.47 -30.94 -12.15
N ASP A 66 -13.62 -30.61 -12.71
CA ASP A 66 -14.61 -31.57 -13.20
C ASP A 66 -14.17 -32.28 -14.50
N LEU A 67 -13.13 -31.73 -15.17
CA LEU A 67 -12.55 -32.34 -16.36
C LEU A 67 -11.45 -33.36 -16.02
N VAL A 68 -11.26 -34.32 -16.94
CA VAL A 68 -10.06 -35.18 -16.88
C VAL A 68 -8.83 -34.33 -17.17
N LEU A 69 -7.79 -34.47 -16.33
CA LEU A 69 -6.58 -33.67 -16.39
C LEU A 69 -5.38 -34.47 -16.92
N PRO A 70 -5.09 -34.47 -18.24
CA PRO A 70 -3.93 -35.15 -18.83
C PRO A 70 -2.63 -34.46 -18.34
N ILE A 71 -1.69 -35.27 -17.84
CA ILE A 71 -0.36 -34.80 -17.43
C ILE A 71 0.62 -35.01 -18.59
N LEU A 72 1.23 -33.92 -19.04
CA LEU A 72 2.42 -33.92 -19.91
C LEU A 72 3.68 -33.76 -19.04
N PRO A 73 4.89 -33.87 -19.58
CA PRO A 73 6.10 -33.93 -18.74
C PRO A 73 6.23 -32.87 -17.65
N ASN A 74 5.81 -31.62 -17.91
CA ASN A 74 5.96 -30.52 -16.95
C ASN A 74 4.70 -29.66 -16.81
N ARG A 75 3.58 -30.09 -17.37
CA ARG A 75 2.33 -29.34 -17.39
C ARG A 75 1.11 -30.24 -17.47
N VAL A 76 -0.03 -29.67 -17.14
CA VAL A 76 -1.34 -30.22 -17.52
C VAL A 76 -1.86 -29.44 -18.70
N GLU A 77 -2.40 -30.15 -19.69
CA GLU A 77 -3.06 -29.54 -20.83
C GLU A 77 -4.32 -30.32 -21.13
N ALA A 78 -5.49 -29.67 -21.05
CA ALA A 78 -6.78 -30.29 -21.32
C ALA A 78 -7.58 -29.45 -22.31
N ALA A 79 -7.85 -29.98 -23.48
CA ALA A 79 -8.78 -29.39 -24.44
C ALA A 79 -10.19 -29.91 -24.20
N PHE A 80 -11.16 -29.00 -24.18
CA PHE A 80 -12.58 -29.36 -24.01
C PHE A 80 -13.48 -28.43 -24.82
N LEU A 81 -14.69 -28.85 -25.03
CA LEU A 81 -15.74 -28.10 -25.74
C LEU A 81 -16.80 -27.73 -24.72
N ALA A 82 -16.87 -26.46 -24.32
CA ALA A 82 -17.94 -25.96 -23.46
C ALA A 82 -19.21 -25.74 -24.31
N ARG A 83 -20.34 -26.33 -23.93
CA ARG A 83 -21.61 -26.23 -24.62
C ARG A 83 -22.62 -25.37 -23.88
N ASP A 84 -23.61 -24.93 -24.59
CA ASP A 84 -24.71 -24.12 -24.07
C ASP A 84 -25.27 -24.66 -22.74
N GLY A 85 -25.24 -23.84 -21.70
CA GLY A 85 -25.67 -24.20 -20.34
C GLY A 85 -24.67 -25.03 -19.52
N GLU A 86 -23.55 -25.47 -20.09
CA GLU A 86 -22.51 -26.18 -19.32
C GLU A 86 -21.69 -25.24 -18.46
N ARG A 87 -21.32 -25.74 -17.27
CA ARG A 87 -20.49 -25.07 -16.30
C ARG A 87 -19.32 -25.98 -15.91
N HIS A 88 -18.10 -25.43 -16.01
CA HIS A 88 -16.86 -26.13 -15.66
C HIS A 88 -16.14 -25.45 -14.54
N TYR A 89 -15.49 -26.22 -13.64
CA TYR A 89 -14.83 -25.74 -12.45
C TYR A 89 -13.33 -26.03 -12.48
N PHE A 90 -12.53 -25.04 -12.05
CA PHE A 90 -11.09 -25.15 -11.89
C PHE A 90 -10.71 -24.51 -10.55
N ALA A 91 -10.30 -25.32 -9.60
CA ALA A 91 -9.90 -24.88 -8.28
C ALA A 91 -8.39 -25.14 -8.07
N LEU A 92 -7.62 -24.06 -7.88
CA LEU A 92 -6.19 -24.12 -7.63
C LEU A 92 -5.95 -23.81 -6.15
N GLY A 93 -5.41 -24.76 -5.40
CA GLY A 93 -5.07 -24.61 -4.00
C GLY A 93 -3.55 -24.60 -3.77
N TYR A 94 -3.14 -23.95 -2.67
CA TYR A 94 -1.78 -23.92 -2.19
C TYR A 94 -1.72 -24.23 -0.69
N ASP A 95 -0.90 -25.24 -0.33
CA ASP A 95 -0.68 -25.65 1.03
C ASP A 95 0.79 -25.81 1.37
N GLU A 96 1.14 -25.53 2.63
CA GLU A 96 2.53 -25.68 3.12
C GLU A 96 2.72 -26.90 4.03
N HIS A 97 1.65 -27.39 4.68
CA HIS A 97 1.80 -28.45 5.69
C HIS A 97 0.63 -29.45 5.76
N THR A 98 -0.42 -29.27 4.97
CA THR A 98 -1.63 -30.12 5.06
C THR A 98 -2.12 -30.58 3.69
N PRO A 99 -1.53 -31.61 3.11
CA PRO A 99 -1.93 -32.11 1.77
C PRO A 99 -3.26 -32.86 1.74
N ALA A 100 -4.00 -32.90 2.84
CA ALA A 100 -5.18 -33.76 2.99
C ALA A 100 -6.51 -33.09 2.57
N ILE A 101 -6.52 -31.76 2.32
CA ILE A 101 -7.75 -31.04 1.96
C ILE A 101 -7.60 -30.49 0.55
N PHE A 102 -8.40 -31.01 -0.37
CA PHE A 102 -8.47 -30.51 -1.74
C PHE A 102 -9.57 -29.46 -1.87
N CYS A 103 -9.37 -28.53 -2.81
CA CYS A 103 -10.38 -27.54 -3.16
C CYS A 103 -11.67 -28.21 -3.65
N ASN A 104 -12.79 -27.64 -3.29
CA ASN A 104 -14.10 -28.10 -3.71
C ASN A 104 -14.41 -27.69 -5.17
N ILE A 105 -15.23 -28.51 -5.84
CA ILE A 105 -15.81 -28.21 -7.16
C ILE A 105 -17.33 -28.46 -7.12
N GLY A 106 -18.03 -28.07 -8.18
CA GLY A 106 -19.48 -28.24 -8.28
C GLY A 106 -20.25 -27.39 -7.28
N LEU A 107 -21.29 -27.90 -6.68
CA LEU A 107 -22.18 -27.17 -5.77
C LEU A 107 -21.48 -26.56 -4.55
N GLU A 108 -20.43 -27.19 -4.06
CA GLU A 108 -19.66 -26.63 -2.94
C GLU A 108 -18.83 -25.42 -3.38
N ALA A 109 -18.24 -25.46 -4.57
CA ALA A 109 -17.55 -24.32 -5.16
C ALA A 109 -18.50 -23.15 -5.44
N ASP A 110 -19.74 -23.42 -5.88
CA ASP A 110 -20.77 -22.38 -6.03
C ASP A 110 -21.10 -21.70 -4.70
N ARG A 111 -21.22 -22.47 -3.61
CA ARG A 111 -21.42 -21.89 -2.26
C ARG A 111 -20.21 -21.06 -1.79
N GLU A 112 -19.01 -21.49 -2.08
CA GLU A 112 -17.78 -20.73 -1.79
C GLU A 112 -17.74 -19.41 -2.57
N LEU A 113 -18.14 -19.44 -3.85
CA LEU A 113 -18.27 -18.23 -4.66
C LEU A 113 -19.32 -17.28 -4.07
N GLU A 114 -20.50 -17.76 -3.73
CA GLU A 114 -21.57 -16.95 -3.12
C GLU A 114 -21.11 -16.34 -1.78
N THR A 115 -20.44 -17.12 -0.94
CA THR A 115 -19.87 -16.65 0.33
C THR A 115 -18.82 -15.55 0.10
N THR A 116 -17.96 -15.74 -0.90
CA THR A 116 -16.94 -14.77 -1.28
C THR A 116 -17.57 -13.46 -1.77
N LEU A 117 -18.57 -13.56 -2.65
CA LEU A 117 -19.29 -12.39 -3.16
C LEU A 117 -20.06 -11.66 -2.05
N ALA A 118 -20.70 -12.40 -1.14
CA ALA A 118 -21.41 -11.82 0.00
C ALA A 118 -20.43 -11.05 0.92
N PHE A 119 -19.27 -11.64 1.23
CA PHE A 119 -18.22 -10.99 2.01
C PHE A 119 -17.78 -9.66 1.38
N TRP A 120 -17.45 -9.66 0.09
CA TRP A 120 -16.97 -8.45 -0.58
C TRP A 120 -18.05 -7.38 -0.70
N ARG A 121 -19.32 -7.76 -0.92
CA ARG A 121 -20.46 -6.83 -0.95
C ARG A 121 -20.71 -6.22 0.41
N GLU A 122 -20.71 -7.02 1.47
CA GLU A 122 -20.85 -6.54 2.85
C GLU A 122 -19.69 -5.60 3.20
N TRP A 123 -18.44 -6.04 2.98
CA TRP A 123 -17.26 -5.23 3.28
C TRP A 123 -17.30 -3.88 2.54
N SER A 124 -17.57 -3.88 1.24
CA SER A 124 -17.61 -2.66 0.43
C SER A 124 -18.77 -1.71 0.82
N SER A 125 -19.81 -2.22 1.47
CA SER A 125 -20.94 -1.40 1.92
C SER A 125 -20.58 -0.44 3.07
N HIS A 126 -19.44 -0.67 3.76
CA HIS A 126 -18.94 0.21 4.82
C HIS A 126 -18.30 1.50 4.30
N LEU A 127 -18.12 1.64 2.99
CA LEU A 127 -17.53 2.85 2.40
C LEU A 127 -18.35 4.11 2.73
N ARG A 128 -17.71 5.07 3.41
CA ARG A 128 -18.29 6.34 3.87
C ARG A 128 -17.99 7.51 2.92
N TYR A 129 -17.84 7.26 1.64
CA TYR A 129 -17.60 8.30 0.65
C TYR A 129 -18.90 8.71 -0.06
N GLU A 130 -19.22 10.00 -0.05
CA GLU A 130 -20.44 10.57 -0.65
C GLU A 130 -20.16 11.56 -1.79
N GLY A 131 -18.93 11.58 -2.32
CA GLY A 131 -18.54 12.45 -3.43
C GLY A 131 -18.87 11.85 -4.81
N PRO A 132 -18.59 12.61 -5.88
CA PRO A 132 -18.95 12.24 -7.26
C PRO A 132 -18.14 11.05 -7.82
N TYR A 133 -17.00 10.70 -7.22
CA TYR A 133 -16.06 9.70 -7.74
C TYR A 133 -16.16 8.34 -7.06
N ARG A 134 -17.37 7.96 -6.60
CA ARG A 134 -17.60 6.78 -5.76
C ARG A 134 -17.04 5.48 -6.34
N ASP A 135 -17.17 5.25 -7.64
CA ASP A 135 -16.73 3.99 -8.27
C ASP A 135 -15.20 3.86 -8.23
N ALA A 136 -14.47 4.93 -8.52
CA ALA A 136 -13.01 4.95 -8.46
C ALA A 136 -12.50 4.81 -7.01
N VAL A 137 -13.16 5.46 -6.06
CA VAL A 137 -12.87 5.35 -4.63
C VAL A 137 -13.16 3.93 -4.15
N LEU A 138 -14.30 3.34 -4.50
CA LEU A 138 -14.64 1.96 -4.16
C LEU A 138 -13.62 0.97 -4.73
N ARG A 139 -13.23 1.14 -6.00
CA ARG A 139 -12.20 0.29 -6.61
C ARG A 139 -10.86 0.41 -5.88
N SER A 140 -10.48 1.62 -5.48
CA SER A 140 -9.22 1.86 -4.77
C SER A 140 -9.22 1.20 -3.39
N VAL A 141 -10.29 1.32 -2.59
CA VAL A 141 -10.34 0.64 -1.28
C VAL A 141 -10.38 -0.89 -1.42
N LEU A 142 -11.02 -1.44 -2.47
CA LEU A 142 -10.98 -2.88 -2.77
C LEU A 142 -9.56 -3.34 -3.15
N ALA A 143 -8.82 -2.56 -3.95
CA ALA A 143 -7.43 -2.84 -4.30
C ALA A 143 -6.52 -2.83 -3.04
N LEU A 144 -6.67 -1.84 -2.17
CA LEU A 144 -5.93 -1.74 -0.91
C LEU A 144 -6.25 -2.90 0.04
N LYS A 145 -7.53 -3.32 0.10
CA LYS A 145 -7.93 -4.51 0.88
C LYS A 145 -7.28 -5.78 0.39
N LEU A 146 -7.17 -5.97 -0.94
CA LEU A 146 -6.48 -7.13 -1.53
C LEU A 146 -4.98 -7.14 -1.23
N MET A 147 -4.36 -5.98 -1.03
CA MET A 147 -2.95 -5.86 -0.64
C MET A 147 -2.73 -6.05 0.88
N SER A 148 -3.79 -6.05 1.67
CA SER A 148 -3.73 -6.28 3.12
C SER A 148 -3.65 -7.78 3.40
N TYR A 149 -2.55 -8.24 4.01
CA TYR A 149 -2.37 -9.64 4.38
C TYR A 149 -3.14 -9.94 5.68
N ALA A 150 -4.33 -10.48 5.55
CA ALA A 150 -5.27 -10.67 6.65
C ALA A 150 -4.70 -11.39 7.90
N PRO A 151 -3.83 -12.42 7.78
CA PRO A 151 -3.29 -13.10 8.96
C PRO A 151 -2.40 -12.24 9.85
N SER A 152 -1.73 -11.21 9.30
CA SER A 152 -0.85 -10.34 10.10
C SER A 152 -1.31 -8.89 10.19
N GLY A 153 -2.07 -8.40 9.22
CA GLY A 153 -2.44 -6.98 9.08
C GLY A 153 -1.44 -6.16 8.27
N ALA A 154 -0.33 -6.74 7.79
CA ALA A 154 0.63 -6.06 6.93
C ALA A 154 0.01 -5.68 5.58
N ILE A 155 0.46 -4.56 5.01
CA ILE A 155 -0.01 -4.07 3.69
C ILE A 155 1.19 -3.98 2.76
N ILE A 156 1.16 -4.74 1.64
CA ILE A 156 2.23 -4.74 0.64
C ILE A 156 2.08 -3.58 -0.34
N ALA A 157 3.21 -3.11 -0.90
CA ALA A 157 3.21 -2.00 -1.86
C ALA A 157 2.60 -2.39 -3.21
N ALA A 158 2.82 -3.62 -3.68
CA ALA A 158 2.15 -4.20 -4.85
C ALA A 158 2.24 -5.75 -4.80
N PRO A 159 1.32 -6.47 -5.46
CA PRO A 159 1.37 -7.94 -5.52
C PRO A 159 2.35 -8.47 -6.57
N THR A 160 3.12 -7.61 -7.22
CA THR A 160 4.01 -7.91 -8.33
C THR A 160 5.47 -7.59 -8.02
N THR A 161 6.37 -8.17 -8.80
CA THR A 161 7.79 -7.85 -8.82
C THR A 161 8.27 -7.60 -10.23
N SER A 162 9.21 -6.68 -10.35
CA SER A 162 10.04 -6.46 -11.54
C SER A 162 9.26 -6.10 -12.81
N LEU A 163 8.07 -5.54 -12.68
CA LEU A 163 7.46 -4.79 -13.76
C LEU A 163 8.21 -3.46 -13.92
N PRO A 164 8.66 -3.11 -15.15
CA PRO A 164 9.62 -2.03 -15.34
C PRO A 164 9.02 -0.64 -15.26
N GLU A 165 9.74 0.31 -14.65
CA GLU A 165 9.45 1.74 -14.71
C GLU A 165 9.73 2.32 -16.11
N TRP A 166 10.54 1.59 -16.92
CA TRP A 166 10.79 1.87 -18.32
C TRP A 166 11.01 0.57 -19.10
N ILE A 167 10.28 0.37 -20.21
CA ILE A 167 10.37 -0.87 -21.00
C ILE A 167 11.77 -1.03 -21.56
N GLY A 168 12.39 -2.20 -21.27
CA GLY A 168 13.79 -2.51 -21.58
C GLY A 168 14.80 -1.91 -20.59
N GLY A 169 14.34 -1.17 -19.59
CA GLY A 169 15.16 -0.53 -18.57
C GLY A 169 15.56 -1.42 -17.40
N THR A 170 16.28 -0.82 -16.45
CA THR A 170 16.88 -1.50 -15.29
C THR A 170 16.14 -1.24 -13.97
N ARG A 171 15.18 -0.34 -13.94
CA ARG A 171 14.37 0.03 -12.76
C ARG A 171 13.21 -0.95 -12.61
N ASN A 172 13.52 -2.14 -12.04
CA ASN A 172 12.61 -3.27 -11.93
C ASN A 172 12.65 -3.78 -10.50
N TRP A 173 11.71 -3.36 -9.63
CA TRP A 173 11.79 -3.57 -8.19
C TRP A 173 10.80 -4.62 -7.69
N ASP A 174 11.10 -5.24 -6.54
CA ASP A 174 10.18 -6.15 -5.87
C ASP A 174 9.34 -5.41 -4.83
N TYR A 175 8.04 -5.26 -5.08
CA TYR A 175 7.10 -4.52 -4.24
C TYR A 175 6.19 -5.41 -3.38
N ARG A 176 6.46 -6.70 -3.30
CA ARG A 176 5.66 -7.64 -2.50
C ARG A 176 5.95 -7.57 -1.00
N TYR A 177 6.50 -6.46 -0.53
CA TYR A 177 6.85 -6.17 0.86
C TYR A 177 6.04 -5.00 1.40
N CYS A 178 6.05 -4.87 2.71
CA CYS A 178 5.37 -3.80 3.43
C CYS A 178 6.35 -2.65 3.72
N TRP A 179 6.26 -1.55 2.96
CA TRP A 179 6.88 -0.29 3.31
C TRP A 179 6.10 0.38 4.41
N LEU A 180 6.77 0.81 5.49
CA LEU A 180 6.09 1.45 6.61
C LEU A 180 5.41 2.76 6.22
N ARG A 181 6.02 3.54 5.32
CA ARG A 181 5.45 4.76 4.74
C ARG A 181 4.14 4.47 4.01
N ASP A 182 4.18 3.60 3.00
CA ASP A 182 3.04 3.31 2.12
C ASP A 182 1.87 2.71 2.90
N ALA A 183 2.20 1.83 3.85
CA ALA A 183 1.20 1.19 4.69
C ALA A 183 0.61 2.17 5.73
N ALA A 184 1.37 3.13 6.24
CA ALA A 184 0.85 4.18 7.11
C ALA A 184 -0.07 5.14 6.35
N PHE A 185 0.28 5.53 5.11
CA PHE A 185 -0.61 6.28 4.21
C PHE A 185 -1.91 5.52 3.96
N THR A 186 -1.80 4.22 3.63
CA THR A 186 -2.96 3.33 3.38
C THR A 186 -3.85 3.26 4.61
N THR A 187 -3.26 3.11 5.78
CA THR A 187 -3.99 3.02 7.07
C THR A 187 -4.84 4.26 7.30
N ARG A 188 -4.27 5.45 7.17
CA ARG A 188 -5.01 6.71 7.34
C ARG A 188 -6.13 6.84 6.33
N ALA A 189 -5.88 6.53 5.06
CA ALA A 189 -6.87 6.57 4.00
C ALA A 189 -8.03 5.59 4.25
N LEU A 190 -7.74 4.38 4.76
CA LEU A 190 -8.76 3.39 5.11
C LEU A 190 -9.62 3.86 6.29
N TYR A 191 -9.04 4.46 7.34
CA TYR A 191 -9.82 5.06 8.42
C TYR A 191 -10.77 6.14 7.91
N ASP A 192 -10.27 7.05 7.07
CA ASP A 192 -11.05 8.16 6.52
C ASP A 192 -12.16 7.68 5.58
N ALA A 193 -11.94 6.54 4.91
CA ALA A 193 -12.92 5.89 4.04
C ALA A 193 -13.94 5.00 4.79
N GLY A 194 -13.79 4.79 6.11
CA GLY A 194 -14.74 4.01 6.94
C GLY A 194 -14.34 2.56 7.18
N PHE A 195 -13.06 2.21 7.05
CA PHE A 195 -12.52 0.85 7.27
C PHE A 195 -11.54 0.79 8.46
N PRO A 196 -12.03 1.02 9.69
CA PRO A 196 -11.15 1.09 10.87
C PRO A 196 -10.50 -0.26 11.24
N VAL A 197 -11.12 -1.38 10.87
CA VAL A 197 -10.62 -2.72 11.22
C VAL A 197 -9.27 -2.99 10.54
N GLU A 198 -9.15 -2.66 9.26
CA GLU A 198 -7.93 -2.81 8.48
C GLU A 198 -6.84 -1.87 8.97
N GLY A 199 -7.20 -0.62 9.27
CA GLY A 199 -6.28 0.37 9.83
C GLY A 199 -5.73 -0.08 11.18
N SER A 200 -6.60 -0.51 12.11
CA SER A 200 -6.19 -1.02 13.43
C SER A 200 -5.32 -2.27 13.32
N ALA A 201 -5.67 -3.20 12.41
CA ALA A 201 -4.87 -4.41 12.19
C ALA A 201 -3.44 -4.08 11.76
N PHE A 202 -3.27 -3.12 10.84
CA PHE A 202 -1.94 -2.67 10.43
C PHE A 202 -1.16 -2.03 11.57
N VAL A 203 -1.77 -1.11 12.32
CA VAL A 203 -1.08 -0.44 13.44
C VAL A 203 -0.64 -1.47 14.49
N LEU A 204 -1.48 -2.44 14.82
CA LEU A 204 -1.13 -3.52 15.75
C LEU A 204 0.02 -4.38 15.24
N TRP A 205 0.00 -4.74 13.95
CA TRP A 205 1.11 -5.47 13.32
C TRP A 205 2.41 -4.66 13.35
N LEU A 206 2.34 -3.37 12.97
CA LEU A 206 3.47 -2.45 13.00
C LEU A 206 4.10 -2.39 14.40
N LEU A 207 3.27 -2.16 15.42
CA LEU A 207 3.71 -2.05 16.80
C LEU A 207 4.32 -3.35 17.33
N HIS A 208 3.78 -4.50 16.90
CA HIS A 208 4.36 -5.82 17.24
C HIS A 208 5.70 -6.05 16.55
N THR A 209 5.77 -5.83 15.25
CA THR A 209 6.93 -6.06 14.40
C THR A 209 8.12 -5.16 14.78
N THR A 210 7.88 -3.86 14.93
CA THR A 210 8.92 -2.87 15.24
C THR A 210 9.46 -3.01 16.66
N ARG A 211 8.72 -3.64 17.58
CA ARG A 211 9.22 -3.98 18.92
C ARG A 211 10.45 -4.89 18.87
N LEU A 212 10.54 -5.75 17.86
CA LEU A 212 11.65 -6.70 17.68
C LEU A 212 12.89 -6.04 17.04
N THR A 213 12.72 -5.00 16.24
CA THR A 213 13.80 -4.32 15.51
C THR A 213 14.43 -3.14 16.26
N ARG A 214 14.05 -2.89 17.51
CA ARG A 214 14.54 -1.80 18.38
C ARG A 214 13.99 -0.41 18.01
N SER A 215 14.74 0.66 18.37
CA SER A 215 14.29 2.06 18.22
C SER A 215 14.41 2.61 16.80
N ASP A 216 15.13 1.96 15.91
CA ASP A 216 15.31 2.39 14.54
C ASP A 216 14.35 1.60 13.64
N LEU A 217 13.40 2.29 13.03
CA LEU A 217 12.50 1.70 12.07
C LEU A 217 13.27 1.26 10.83
N GLN A 218 12.95 0.08 10.33
CA GLN A 218 13.40 -0.34 9.02
C GLN A 218 12.42 0.21 7.96
N VAL A 219 12.90 0.46 6.75
CA VAL A 219 12.09 1.03 5.67
C VAL A 219 10.96 0.07 5.27
N LEU A 220 11.28 -1.21 5.17
CA LEU A 220 10.35 -2.26 4.74
C LEU A 220 10.53 -3.56 5.51
N TYR A 221 9.46 -4.36 5.51
CA TYR A 221 9.38 -5.68 6.14
C TYR A 221 8.65 -6.64 5.20
N ASP A 222 8.84 -7.94 5.38
CA ASP A 222 7.91 -8.90 4.82
C ASP A 222 6.58 -8.92 5.62
N VAL A 223 5.59 -9.64 5.13
CA VAL A 223 4.27 -9.71 5.79
C VAL A 223 4.30 -10.43 7.15
N PHE A 224 5.39 -11.09 7.49
CA PHE A 224 5.62 -11.77 8.78
C PHE A 224 6.48 -10.93 9.76
N GLY A 225 6.99 -9.79 9.31
CA GLY A 225 7.79 -8.86 10.13
C GLY A 225 9.30 -9.07 10.03
N GLU A 226 9.80 -9.88 9.08
CA GLU A 226 11.22 -9.98 8.81
C GLU A 226 11.71 -8.72 8.07
N SER A 227 12.79 -8.11 8.58
CA SER A 227 13.37 -6.89 8.01
C SER A 227 14.62 -7.12 7.18
N ARG A 228 15.22 -8.31 7.26
CA ARG A 228 16.40 -8.64 6.45
C ARG A 228 15.98 -9.18 5.09
N ILE A 229 15.83 -8.29 4.13
CA ILE A 229 15.30 -8.56 2.79
C ILE A 229 16.36 -8.20 1.72
N PRO A 230 17.46 -8.96 1.61
CA PRO A 230 18.51 -8.66 0.65
C PRO A 230 18.00 -8.77 -0.78
N GLU A 231 18.41 -7.82 -1.62
CA GLU A 231 18.08 -7.81 -3.05
C GLU A 231 18.92 -8.84 -3.80
N HIS A 232 18.28 -9.64 -4.63
CA HIS A 232 18.90 -10.65 -5.49
C HIS A 232 18.37 -10.58 -6.91
N GLU A 233 19.26 -10.79 -7.89
CA GLU A 233 18.90 -10.85 -9.31
C GLU A 233 18.63 -12.29 -9.76
N LEU A 234 17.53 -12.49 -10.46
CA LEU A 234 17.16 -13.76 -11.09
C LEU A 234 17.62 -13.77 -12.56
N LYS A 235 18.90 -14.04 -12.78
CA LYS A 235 19.57 -13.91 -14.09
C LYS A 235 19.01 -14.83 -15.19
N HIS A 236 18.26 -15.89 -14.81
CA HIS A 236 17.65 -16.84 -15.74
C HIS A 236 16.31 -16.35 -16.31
N LEU A 237 15.78 -15.24 -15.81
CA LEU A 237 14.53 -14.64 -16.30
C LEU A 237 14.82 -13.44 -17.18
N ASP A 238 14.08 -13.34 -18.29
CA ASP A 238 14.25 -12.26 -19.26
C ASP A 238 13.59 -10.94 -18.83
N GLY A 239 12.68 -10.99 -17.84
CA GLY A 239 11.88 -9.85 -17.43
C GLY A 239 10.75 -9.52 -18.42
N TYR A 240 9.87 -8.63 -17.99
CA TYR A 240 8.75 -8.21 -18.82
C TYR A 240 9.25 -7.43 -20.04
N ARG A 241 8.95 -7.93 -21.24
CA ARG A 241 9.39 -7.35 -22.53
C ARG A 241 10.91 -7.10 -22.59
N GLY A 242 11.70 -8.01 -22.00
CA GLY A 242 13.15 -7.93 -21.99
C GLY A 242 13.75 -6.97 -20.97
N SER A 243 12.96 -6.45 -20.04
CA SER A 243 13.40 -5.51 -19.00
C SER A 243 14.12 -6.25 -17.87
N ARG A 244 15.43 -6.08 -17.79
CA ARG A 244 16.32 -6.76 -16.83
C ARG A 244 16.97 -5.76 -15.88
N PRO A 245 17.38 -6.21 -14.66
CA PRO A 245 17.23 -7.55 -14.10
C PRO A 245 15.82 -7.80 -13.51
N VAL A 246 15.43 -9.08 -13.39
CA VAL A 246 14.34 -9.49 -12.53
C VAL A 246 14.88 -9.62 -11.11
N ARG A 247 14.24 -9.00 -10.12
CA ARG A 247 14.70 -8.95 -8.72
C ARG A 247 13.74 -9.61 -7.75
N ILE A 248 14.31 -10.12 -6.66
CA ILE A 248 13.61 -10.49 -5.43
C ILE A 248 14.31 -9.84 -4.25
N GLY A 249 13.55 -9.45 -3.23
CA GLY A 249 14.07 -8.60 -2.17
C GLY A 249 14.21 -7.14 -2.62
N ASN A 250 14.65 -6.26 -1.72
CA ASN A 250 14.82 -4.85 -2.05
C ASN A 250 15.96 -4.21 -1.25
N GLY A 251 16.85 -3.49 -1.93
CA GLY A 251 18.03 -2.85 -1.33
C GLY A 251 17.70 -1.73 -0.34
N ALA A 252 16.51 -1.15 -0.40
CA ALA A 252 16.07 -0.12 0.53
C ALA A 252 15.96 -0.62 1.98
N HIS A 253 15.92 -1.94 2.23
CA HIS A 253 15.87 -2.51 3.59
C HIS A 253 17.02 -2.06 4.51
N ALA A 254 18.15 -1.61 3.95
CA ALA A 254 19.32 -1.17 4.71
C ALA A 254 19.42 0.37 4.84
N GLN A 255 18.46 1.13 4.27
CA GLN A 255 18.50 2.58 4.26
C GLN A 255 17.98 3.19 5.57
N PHE A 256 18.41 4.42 5.85
CA PHE A 256 17.79 5.30 6.82
C PHE A 256 16.93 6.32 6.09
N GLN A 257 15.63 6.36 6.42
CA GLN A 257 14.67 7.32 5.88
C GLN A 257 13.95 8.01 7.03
N LEU A 258 13.98 9.32 7.03
CA LEU A 258 13.46 10.11 8.14
C LEU A 258 11.94 10.30 8.07
N ASP A 259 11.37 10.26 6.86
CA ASP A 259 9.94 10.43 6.59
C ASP A 259 9.07 9.36 7.27
N ILE A 260 9.53 8.11 7.35
CA ILE A 260 8.76 7.00 7.93
C ILE A 260 8.31 7.25 9.37
N TYR A 261 9.04 8.03 10.14
CA TYR A 261 8.68 8.36 11.52
C TYR A 261 7.44 9.27 11.59
N GLY A 262 7.34 10.23 10.66
CA GLY A 262 6.17 11.09 10.54
C GLY A 262 4.92 10.30 10.19
N GLU A 263 5.04 9.40 9.22
CA GLU A 263 3.92 8.57 8.77
C GLU A 263 3.47 7.60 9.86
N VAL A 264 4.39 6.91 10.51
CA VAL A 264 4.09 5.96 11.59
C VAL A 264 3.42 6.66 12.77
N LEU A 265 3.94 7.82 13.23
CA LEU A 265 3.32 8.55 14.34
C LEU A 265 1.95 9.13 13.95
N GLY A 266 1.78 9.55 12.68
CA GLY A 266 0.47 9.96 12.17
C GLY A 266 -0.55 8.81 12.13
N ALA A 267 -0.13 7.59 11.78
CA ALA A 267 -0.98 6.40 11.84
C ALA A 267 -1.36 6.02 13.28
N VAL A 268 -0.42 6.14 14.23
CA VAL A 268 -0.68 5.92 15.66
C VAL A 268 -1.64 6.97 16.22
N GLU A 269 -1.47 8.23 15.84
CA GLU A 269 -2.40 9.30 16.25
C GLU A 269 -3.82 9.00 15.75
N ARG A 270 -3.95 8.60 14.48
CA ARG A 270 -5.25 8.26 13.90
C ARG A 270 -5.89 7.03 14.56
N PHE A 271 -5.09 6.04 14.96
CA PHE A 271 -5.53 4.89 15.75
C PHE A 271 -6.13 5.33 17.10
N LEU A 272 -5.51 6.30 17.77
CA LEU A 272 -6.04 6.88 19.01
C LEU A 272 -7.33 7.69 18.79
N ASP A 273 -7.47 8.35 17.63
CA ASP A 273 -8.69 9.10 17.27
C ASP A 273 -9.91 8.19 17.09
N GLU A 274 -9.70 6.93 16.70
CA GLU A 274 -10.76 5.91 16.63
C GLU A 274 -11.15 5.34 18.02
N GLY A 275 -10.57 5.87 19.11
CA GLY A 275 -10.87 5.45 20.48
C GLY A 275 -10.11 4.21 20.94
N GLU A 276 -9.13 3.78 20.19
CA GLU A 276 -8.25 2.69 20.55
C GLU A 276 -7.26 3.10 21.65
N SER A 277 -6.73 2.14 22.38
CA SER A 277 -5.82 2.39 23.50
C SER A 277 -4.46 1.74 23.29
N LEU A 278 -3.41 2.38 23.80
CA LEU A 278 -2.04 1.89 23.72
C LEU A 278 -1.67 1.07 24.95
N ALA A 279 -1.24 -0.17 24.76
CA ALA A 279 -0.62 -0.98 25.79
C ALA A 279 0.72 -0.35 26.25
N ASN A 280 1.20 -0.72 27.44
CA ASN A 280 2.43 -0.15 28.00
C ASN A 280 3.66 -0.38 27.09
N ASP A 281 3.80 -1.56 26.52
CA ASP A 281 4.90 -1.88 25.59
C ASP A 281 4.85 -0.97 24.35
N THR A 282 3.65 -0.67 23.86
CA THR A 282 3.41 0.22 22.72
C THR A 282 3.77 1.67 23.06
N ARG A 283 3.41 2.13 24.26
CA ARG A 283 3.80 3.48 24.74
C ARG A 283 5.32 3.61 24.81
N GLU A 284 6.01 2.58 25.29
CA GLU A 284 7.49 2.54 25.33
C GLU A 284 8.08 2.59 23.92
N LEU A 285 7.52 1.86 22.95
CA LEU A 285 7.96 1.92 21.56
C LEU A 285 7.79 3.32 20.99
N ILE A 286 6.61 3.93 21.12
CA ILE A 286 6.34 5.30 20.63
C ILE A 286 7.32 6.29 21.26
N ARG A 287 7.58 6.17 22.57
CA ARG A 287 8.58 6.98 23.26
C ARG A 287 9.97 6.84 22.64
N ARG A 288 10.38 5.65 22.24
CA ARG A 288 11.68 5.41 21.58
C ARG A 288 11.72 6.04 20.18
N LEU A 289 10.65 5.90 19.40
CA LEU A 289 10.55 6.50 18.07
C LEU A 289 10.70 8.01 18.15
N VAL A 290 9.95 8.67 19.06
CA VAL A 290 10.04 10.11 19.28
C VAL A 290 11.45 10.55 19.67
N LYS A 291 12.10 9.82 20.59
CA LYS A 291 13.50 10.11 20.98
C LYS A 291 14.48 9.90 19.81
N THR A 292 14.22 8.95 18.93
CA THR A 292 15.04 8.75 17.74
C THR A 292 14.93 9.94 16.80
N VAL A 293 13.74 10.45 16.54
CA VAL A 293 13.57 11.67 15.72
C VAL A 293 14.26 12.86 16.38
N MET A 294 14.05 13.12 17.68
CA MET A 294 14.71 14.22 18.39
C MET A 294 16.24 14.19 18.26
N ARG A 295 16.83 12.99 18.21
CA ARG A 295 18.29 12.81 18.08
C ARG A 295 18.77 12.96 16.66
N ARG A 296 18.03 12.38 15.68
CA ARG A 296 18.52 12.11 14.32
C ARG A 296 17.99 13.05 13.24
N TRP A 297 17.01 13.90 13.51
CA TRP A 297 16.39 14.73 12.48
C TRP A 297 17.38 15.67 11.73
N ARG A 298 18.56 15.96 12.31
CA ARG A 298 19.63 16.74 11.67
C ARG A 298 20.55 15.89 10.77
N GLU A 299 20.45 14.56 10.85
CA GLU A 299 21.24 13.68 10.01
C GLU A 299 20.73 13.70 8.56
N PRO A 300 21.61 13.48 7.55
CA PRO A 300 21.18 13.22 6.19
C PRO A 300 20.50 11.84 6.12
N ASP A 301 19.59 11.68 5.15
CA ASP A 301 18.86 10.46 4.92
C ASP A 301 18.76 10.11 3.43
N HIS A 302 18.15 8.97 3.07
CA HIS A 302 18.02 8.55 1.68
C HIS A 302 16.76 9.11 0.99
N GLY A 303 15.91 9.85 1.75
CA GLY A 303 14.67 10.44 1.26
C GLY A 303 13.59 9.41 0.90
N ILE A 304 12.41 9.92 0.58
CA ILE A 304 11.21 9.13 0.24
C ILE A 304 11.42 8.26 -1.02
N TRP A 305 12.30 8.69 -1.93
CA TRP A 305 12.55 8.02 -3.22
C TRP A 305 13.64 6.95 -3.15
N GLU A 306 14.14 6.62 -1.94
CA GLU A 306 15.08 5.52 -1.72
C GLU A 306 16.38 5.68 -2.51
N ILE A 307 16.86 6.93 -2.57
CA ILE A 307 18.03 7.30 -3.36
C ILE A 307 19.21 6.39 -3.01
N ARG A 308 19.83 5.79 -4.04
CA ARG A 308 20.96 4.87 -3.90
C ARG A 308 22.33 5.56 -3.91
N SER A 309 22.35 6.87 -4.13
CA SER A 309 23.53 7.73 -3.90
C SER A 309 23.72 8.03 -2.41
N ALA A 310 24.70 8.87 -2.07
CA ALA A 310 24.96 9.26 -0.68
C ALA A 310 23.74 9.96 -0.04
N PRO A 311 23.45 9.72 1.26
CA PRO A 311 22.38 10.40 1.98
C PRO A 311 22.54 11.92 1.94
N ARG A 312 21.41 12.65 1.85
CA ARG A 312 21.36 14.12 1.78
C ARG A 312 20.36 14.70 2.77
N GLN A 313 20.32 16.02 2.89
CA GLN A 313 19.38 16.75 3.75
C GLN A 313 18.07 17.02 2.96
N HIS A 314 17.28 15.99 2.71
CA HIS A 314 16.02 16.10 1.97
C HIS A 314 15.02 16.96 2.72
N VAL A 315 14.45 17.98 2.04
CA VAL A 315 13.46 18.89 2.63
C VAL A 315 12.20 18.12 3.04
N HIS A 316 11.72 17.19 2.22
CA HIS A 316 10.59 16.32 2.56
C HIS A 316 10.84 15.55 3.86
N GLY A 317 12.00 14.91 4.02
CA GLY A 317 12.35 14.19 5.26
C GLY A 317 12.30 15.10 6.50
N LYS A 318 12.69 16.38 6.37
CA LYS A 318 12.60 17.35 7.48
C LYS A 318 11.14 17.75 7.75
N VAL A 319 10.31 17.96 6.73
CA VAL A 319 8.87 18.21 6.87
C VAL A 319 8.22 17.05 7.62
N MET A 320 8.57 15.80 7.29
CA MET A 320 8.03 14.63 7.96
C MET A 320 8.55 14.44 9.38
N ALA A 321 9.81 14.83 9.66
CA ALA A 321 10.32 14.91 11.03
C ALA A 321 9.58 15.98 11.87
N TRP A 322 9.23 17.11 11.26
CA TRP A 322 8.35 18.11 11.88
C TRP A 322 6.98 17.49 12.20
N MET A 323 6.35 16.81 11.24
CA MET A 323 5.08 16.12 11.44
C MET A 323 5.18 15.09 12.57
N ALA A 324 6.26 14.31 12.64
CA ALA A 324 6.51 13.36 13.72
C ALA A 324 6.49 14.03 15.10
N MET A 325 7.13 15.20 15.24
CA MET A 325 7.18 15.94 16.51
C MET A 325 5.81 16.57 16.85
N ASP A 326 5.09 17.07 15.87
CA ASP A 326 3.75 17.63 16.09
C ASP A 326 2.72 16.55 16.47
N CYS A 327 2.74 15.38 15.80
CA CYS A 327 1.95 14.20 16.21
C CYS A 327 2.32 13.76 17.64
N ALA A 328 3.62 13.65 17.95
CA ALA A 328 4.09 13.26 19.29
C ALA A 328 3.62 14.24 20.38
N ARG A 329 3.59 15.55 20.10
CA ARG A 329 3.03 16.56 20.99
C ARG A 329 1.55 16.30 21.25
N ARG A 330 0.73 16.13 20.20
CA ARG A 330 -0.72 15.88 20.34
C ARG A 330 -1.01 14.55 21.05
N ILE A 331 -0.22 13.50 20.79
CA ILE A 331 -0.33 12.23 21.52
C ILE A 331 0.01 12.43 23.00
N ALA A 332 1.07 13.19 23.33
CA ALA A 332 1.50 13.44 24.71
C ALA A 332 0.49 14.27 25.53
N GLU A 333 -0.30 15.12 24.87
CA GLU A 333 -1.39 15.87 25.50
C GLU A 333 -2.59 14.96 25.88
N ARG A 334 -2.71 13.78 25.27
CA ARG A 334 -3.83 12.84 25.45
C ARG A 334 -3.45 11.59 26.25
N VAL A 335 -2.22 11.12 26.10
CA VAL A 335 -1.74 9.86 26.68
C VAL A 335 -0.37 10.06 27.27
N ASP A 336 -0.20 9.72 28.56
CA ASP A 336 1.13 9.69 29.16
C ASP A 336 1.93 8.49 28.63
N PHE A 337 3.00 8.77 27.91
CA PHE A 337 4.00 7.81 27.44
C PHE A 337 5.44 8.24 27.75
N GLY A 338 5.60 9.15 28.71
CA GLY A 338 6.89 9.60 29.22
C GLY A 338 7.65 10.56 28.26
N ILE A 339 6.92 11.31 27.44
CA ILE A 339 7.44 12.39 26.58
C ILE A 339 6.76 13.71 26.96
N ASP A 340 7.56 14.76 27.04
CA ASP A 340 7.11 16.11 27.30
C ASP A 340 6.64 16.79 26.01
N ALA A 341 5.36 17.14 25.94
CA ALA A 341 4.77 17.82 24.78
C ALA A 341 5.47 19.15 24.46
N THR A 342 5.95 19.88 25.46
CA THR A 342 6.67 21.14 25.26
C THR A 342 8.00 20.92 24.53
N LYS A 343 8.70 19.82 24.82
CA LYS A 343 9.94 19.46 24.11
C LYS A 343 9.66 19.08 22.66
N CYS A 344 8.56 18.35 22.40
CA CYS A 344 8.15 18.05 21.04
C CYS A 344 7.86 19.34 20.25
N ALA A 345 7.12 20.29 20.85
CA ALA A 345 6.82 21.58 20.23
C ALA A 345 8.09 22.39 19.92
N ALA A 346 9.06 22.41 20.84
CA ALA A 346 10.33 23.11 20.64
C ALA A 346 11.12 22.53 19.47
N VAL A 347 11.25 21.20 19.40
CA VAL A 347 11.95 20.52 18.28
C VAL A 347 11.21 20.73 16.97
N ALA A 348 9.88 20.66 16.96
CA ALA A 348 9.07 20.96 15.77
C ALA A 348 9.33 22.41 15.28
N ALA A 349 9.38 23.38 16.18
CA ALA A 349 9.69 24.78 15.83
C ALA A 349 11.08 24.93 15.21
N GLU A 350 12.10 24.28 15.78
CA GLU A 350 13.48 24.29 15.23
C GLU A 350 13.53 23.70 13.81
N ILE A 351 12.84 22.58 13.58
CA ILE A 351 12.77 21.94 12.26
C ILE A 351 12.08 22.86 11.27
N LYS A 352 10.94 23.44 11.66
CA LYS A 352 10.16 24.35 10.79
C LYS A 352 10.97 25.57 10.42
N GLU A 353 11.68 26.18 11.37
CA GLU A 353 12.55 27.32 11.11
C GLU A 353 13.66 26.97 10.12
N LEU A 354 14.34 25.82 10.30
CA LEU A 354 15.36 25.36 9.37
C LEU A 354 14.83 25.19 7.96
N VAL A 355 13.71 24.50 7.80
CA VAL A 355 13.10 24.24 6.48
C VAL A 355 12.67 25.54 5.80
N LEU A 356 12.08 26.48 6.54
CA LEU A 356 11.66 27.76 5.99
C LEU A 356 12.84 28.65 5.59
N ARG A 357 13.98 28.54 6.27
CA ARG A 357 15.17 29.32 6.00
C ARG A 357 16.04 28.75 4.89
N GLU A 358 16.25 27.42 4.87
CA GLU A 358 17.23 26.76 3.99
C GLU A 358 16.58 25.86 2.92
N GLY A 359 15.31 25.50 3.09
CA GLY A 359 14.58 24.67 2.14
C GLY A 359 13.72 25.44 1.15
N PHE A 360 13.52 26.76 1.34
CA PHE A 360 12.75 27.61 0.44
C PHE A 360 13.68 28.51 -0.37
N ASP A 361 13.63 28.38 -1.69
CA ASP A 361 14.32 29.24 -2.64
C ASP A 361 13.40 30.42 -3.01
N ALA A 362 13.76 31.62 -2.56
CA ALA A 362 12.97 32.83 -2.80
C ALA A 362 12.97 33.27 -4.27
N ASP A 363 14.04 33.00 -5.01
CA ASP A 363 14.16 33.35 -6.43
C ASP A 363 13.30 32.41 -7.30
N ALA A 364 13.28 31.11 -6.96
CA ALA A 364 12.39 30.12 -7.59
C ALA A 364 10.94 30.22 -7.10
N GLY A 365 10.70 30.85 -5.95
CA GLY A 365 9.41 30.91 -5.27
C GLY A 365 8.91 29.56 -4.79
N SER A 366 9.79 28.59 -4.51
CA SER A 366 9.47 27.20 -4.26
C SER A 366 10.36 26.57 -3.20
N PHE A 367 9.87 25.56 -2.49
CA PHE A 367 10.73 24.66 -1.76
C PHE A 367 11.59 23.83 -2.71
N THR A 368 12.80 23.47 -2.25
CA THR A 368 13.80 22.70 -2.98
C THR A 368 13.85 21.23 -2.50
N ALA A 369 14.36 20.32 -3.32
CA ALA A 369 14.50 18.91 -2.98
C ALA A 369 15.41 18.67 -1.76
N VAL A 370 16.51 19.44 -1.68
CA VAL A 370 17.57 19.32 -0.65
C VAL A 370 17.85 20.70 -0.06
N LEU A 371 18.08 20.78 1.24
CA LEU A 371 18.39 22.04 1.94
C LEU A 371 19.58 22.75 1.30
N GLY A 372 19.41 24.02 0.94
CA GLY A 372 20.45 24.88 0.39
C GLY A 372 20.91 24.52 -1.03
N GLU A 373 20.22 23.64 -1.73
CA GLU A 373 20.57 23.21 -3.09
C GLU A 373 19.39 23.39 -4.04
N PRO A 374 19.64 23.74 -5.33
CA PRO A 374 18.58 23.82 -6.32
C PRO A 374 18.05 22.44 -6.68
N GLY A 375 16.79 22.34 -7.07
CA GLY A 375 16.13 21.11 -7.52
C GLY A 375 14.68 21.04 -7.08
N TYR A 376 13.88 20.27 -7.82
CA TYR A 376 12.44 20.12 -7.59
C TYR A 376 12.12 18.69 -7.20
N ASP A 377 11.18 18.55 -6.26
CA ASP A 377 10.73 17.26 -5.75
C ASP A 377 9.22 17.30 -5.51
N ALA A 378 8.49 16.40 -6.15
CA ALA A 378 7.04 16.33 -6.06
C ALA A 378 6.54 15.89 -4.67
N SER A 379 7.38 15.27 -3.84
CA SER A 379 7.03 14.95 -2.45
C SER A 379 6.71 16.18 -1.60
N LEU A 380 7.18 17.37 -2.01
CA LEU A 380 6.90 18.62 -1.34
C LEU A 380 5.44 19.10 -1.48
N LEU A 381 4.67 18.54 -2.42
CA LEU A 381 3.22 18.70 -2.48
C LEU A 381 2.53 18.21 -1.20
N TYR A 382 3.17 17.31 -0.46
CA TYR A 382 2.66 16.78 0.79
C TYR A 382 2.74 17.78 1.97
N ALA A 383 3.40 18.93 1.81
CA ALA A 383 3.58 19.92 2.86
C ALA A 383 2.24 20.49 3.41
N ALA A 384 1.22 20.62 2.55
CA ALA A 384 -0.12 21.04 2.98
C ALA A 384 -0.83 19.92 3.77
N ARG A 385 -0.82 18.68 3.26
CA ARG A 385 -1.47 17.55 3.94
C ARG A 385 -0.85 17.24 5.29
N SER A 386 0.46 17.36 5.43
CA SER A 386 1.15 17.16 6.71
C SER A 386 0.81 18.24 7.76
N GLY A 387 0.18 19.35 7.35
CA GLY A 387 -0.09 20.52 8.19
C GLY A 387 1.14 21.40 8.41
N PHE A 388 2.23 21.17 7.67
CA PHE A 388 3.43 22.00 7.73
C PHE A 388 3.17 23.42 7.20
N LEU A 389 2.40 23.54 6.12
CA LEU A 389 1.93 24.81 5.55
C LEU A 389 0.40 24.87 5.56
N GLU A 390 -0.13 26.06 5.79
CA GLU A 390 -1.55 26.36 5.58
C GLU A 390 -1.87 26.41 4.08
N GLY A 391 -3.10 26.06 3.69
CA GLY A 391 -3.54 26.09 2.29
C GLY A 391 -3.39 27.45 1.61
N SER A 392 -3.50 28.54 2.38
CA SER A 392 -3.35 29.92 1.91
C SER A 392 -1.89 30.42 1.87
N ASP A 393 -0.92 29.61 2.32
CA ASP A 393 0.49 30.03 2.36
C ASP A 393 1.03 30.26 0.94
N PRO A 394 1.55 31.45 0.59
CA PRO A 394 2.05 31.73 -0.76
C PRO A 394 3.21 30.82 -1.18
N ARG A 395 3.97 30.25 -0.22
CA ARG A 395 5.04 29.31 -0.52
C ARG A 395 4.52 27.98 -1.01
N LEU A 396 3.33 27.55 -0.52
CA LEU A 396 2.64 26.37 -1.04
C LEU A 396 2.22 26.59 -2.50
N HIS A 397 1.57 27.73 -2.78
CA HIS A 397 1.15 28.08 -4.15
C HIS A 397 2.34 28.14 -5.11
N GLY A 398 3.43 28.79 -4.70
CA GLY A 398 4.65 28.87 -5.50
C GLY A 398 5.28 27.48 -5.75
N THR A 399 5.27 26.60 -4.74
CA THR A 399 5.76 25.22 -4.89
C THR A 399 4.90 24.39 -5.83
N ILE A 400 3.56 24.48 -5.74
CA ILE A 400 2.64 23.83 -6.65
C ILE A 400 2.91 24.26 -8.10
N ASP A 401 3.03 25.57 -8.34
CA ASP A 401 3.26 26.13 -9.68
C ASP A 401 4.64 25.74 -10.24
N ALA A 402 5.68 25.74 -9.40
CA ALA A 402 7.01 25.30 -9.77
C ALA A 402 7.05 23.82 -10.15
N ILE A 403 6.43 22.94 -9.34
CA ILE A 403 6.36 21.50 -9.61
C ILE A 403 5.58 21.25 -10.92
N ARG A 404 4.44 21.90 -11.15
CA ARG A 404 3.71 21.80 -12.42
C ARG A 404 4.53 22.20 -13.63
N ARG A 405 5.32 23.27 -13.51
CA ARG A 405 6.14 23.81 -14.59
C ARG A 405 7.34 22.91 -14.90
N GLU A 406 8.03 22.43 -13.85
CA GLU A 406 9.33 21.75 -13.97
C GLU A 406 9.18 20.23 -14.10
N LEU A 407 8.25 19.62 -13.33
CA LEU A 407 8.02 18.19 -13.29
C LEU A 407 6.78 17.74 -14.05
N GLY A 408 5.91 18.67 -14.44
CA GLY A 408 4.65 18.37 -15.13
C GLY A 408 4.83 17.97 -16.60
N ARG A 409 4.00 17.03 -17.06
CA ARG A 409 3.81 16.67 -18.48
C ARG A 409 2.32 16.42 -18.72
N GLY A 410 1.59 17.48 -19.07
CA GLY A 410 0.13 17.47 -19.16
C GLY A 410 -0.48 17.29 -17.77
N ASP A 411 -1.20 16.19 -17.57
CA ASP A 411 -1.82 15.77 -16.29
C ASP A 411 -0.89 14.90 -15.41
N LEU A 412 0.30 14.58 -15.88
CA LEU A 412 1.25 13.70 -15.20
C LEU A 412 2.40 14.50 -14.57
N VAL A 413 2.94 13.99 -13.46
CA VAL A 413 4.03 14.60 -12.71
C VAL A 413 5.14 13.58 -12.45
N TYR A 414 6.39 13.94 -12.78
CA TYR A 414 7.57 13.18 -12.42
C TYR A 414 7.93 13.35 -10.92
N ARG A 415 8.69 12.41 -10.37
CA ARG A 415 9.10 12.43 -8.96
C ARG A 415 9.99 13.63 -8.61
N TYR A 416 11.04 13.84 -9.39
CA TYR A 416 12.06 14.88 -9.14
C TYR A 416 12.78 15.27 -10.42
N ARG A 417 13.52 16.36 -10.33
CA ARG A 417 14.46 16.80 -11.37
C ARG A 417 15.69 17.45 -10.73
N GLY A 418 16.86 17.15 -11.29
CA GLY A 418 18.13 17.66 -10.75
C GLY A 418 18.62 16.92 -9.50
N VAL A 419 18.03 15.76 -9.20
CA VAL A 419 18.47 14.87 -8.13
C VAL A 419 19.15 13.65 -8.76
N GLU A 420 20.39 13.38 -8.36
CA GLU A 420 21.11 12.17 -8.77
C GLU A 420 20.76 11.04 -7.80
N ASP A 421 19.94 10.09 -8.26
CA ASP A 421 19.43 9.00 -7.42
C ASP A 421 20.35 7.77 -7.34
N GLY A 422 21.42 7.73 -8.12
CA GLY A 422 22.36 6.60 -8.17
C GLY A 422 21.85 5.38 -8.94
N VAL A 423 20.75 5.51 -9.70
CA VAL A 423 20.18 4.47 -10.56
C VAL A 423 20.15 4.97 -12.00
N GLY A 424 20.71 4.20 -12.92
CA GLY A 424 20.70 4.57 -14.36
C GLY A 424 19.35 4.26 -15.01
N GLY A 425 19.13 4.92 -16.17
CA GLY A 425 17.95 4.70 -17.02
C GLY A 425 16.84 5.74 -16.82
N ASP A 426 15.87 5.70 -17.72
CA ASP A 426 14.69 6.55 -17.70
C ASP A 426 13.60 5.95 -16.78
N GLU A 427 12.60 6.76 -16.45
CA GLU A 427 11.41 6.38 -15.69
C GLU A 427 10.16 7.05 -16.30
N GLY A 428 8.99 6.52 -16.01
CA GLY A 428 7.71 7.14 -16.34
C GLY A 428 7.37 8.30 -15.42
N ALA A 429 6.25 8.97 -15.69
CA ALA A 429 5.67 9.91 -14.74
C ALA A 429 5.00 9.14 -13.60
N PHE A 430 5.23 9.60 -12.37
CA PHE A 430 4.82 8.90 -11.16
C PHE A 430 3.38 9.25 -10.78
N LEU A 431 2.45 8.32 -10.91
CA LEU A 431 1.02 8.57 -10.67
C LEU A 431 0.69 9.07 -9.25
N PRO A 432 1.29 8.57 -8.17
CA PRO A 432 1.07 9.14 -6.85
C PRO A 432 1.35 10.64 -6.78
N CYS A 433 2.42 11.14 -7.44
CA CYS A 433 2.74 12.58 -7.48
C CYS A 433 1.66 13.38 -8.20
N SER A 434 1.04 12.82 -9.24
CA SER A 434 -0.06 13.46 -9.95
C SER A 434 -1.31 13.57 -9.06
N PHE A 435 -1.62 12.55 -8.27
CA PHE A 435 -2.70 12.61 -7.28
C PHE A 435 -2.35 13.52 -6.09
N TRP A 436 -1.10 13.59 -5.64
CA TRP A 436 -0.66 14.57 -4.63
C TRP A 436 -0.77 16.00 -5.12
N LEU A 437 -0.53 16.25 -6.42
CA LEU A 437 -0.78 17.56 -7.02
C LEU A 437 -2.27 17.92 -6.96
N THR A 438 -3.16 16.98 -7.28
CA THR A 438 -4.62 17.17 -7.14
C THR A 438 -5.00 17.55 -5.71
N GLU A 439 -4.48 16.81 -4.74
CA GLU A 439 -4.75 17.05 -3.32
C GLU A 439 -4.19 18.41 -2.87
N ALA A 440 -2.96 18.76 -3.25
CA ALA A 440 -2.34 20.04 -2.93
C ALA A 440 -3.12 21.22 -3.54
N LEU A 441 -3.61 21.10 -4.78
CA LEU A 441 -4.49 22.09 -5.42
C LEU A 441 -5.79 22.27 -4.63
N ALA A 442 -6.44 21.17 -4.23
CA ALA A 442 -7.66 21.22 -3.44
C ALA A 442 -7.44 21.92 -2.08
N LEU A 443 -6.36 21.54 -1.36
CA LEU A 443 -5.98 22.15 -0.09
C LEU A 443 -5.59 23.64 -0.22
N ALA A 444 -5.04 24.04 -1.37
CA ALA A 444 -4.73 25.44 -1.69
C ALA A 444 -5.96 26.23 -2.17
N GLY A 445 -7.17 25.64 -2.20
CA GLY A 445 -8.41 26.30 -2.64
C GLY A 445 -8.57 26.42 -4.15
N ARG A 446 -7.72 25.75 -4.94
CA ARG A 446 -7.73 25.74 -6.42
C ARG A 446 -8.62 24.58 -6.92
N LEU A 447 -9.89 24.57 -6.52
CA LEU A 447 -10.82 23.44 -6.69
C LEU A 447 -11.07 23.08 -8.16
N ASP A 448 -11.31 24.06 -9.03
CA ASP A 448 -11.58 23.80 -10.45
C ASP A 448 -10.40 23.06 -11.10
N GLU A 449 -9.18 23.52 -10.84
CA GLU A 449 -7.96 22.88 -11.34
C GLU A 449 -7.76 21.48 -10.76
N ALA A 450 -8.11 21.28 -9.48
CA ALA A 450 -8.02 19.99 -8.82
C ALA A 450 -9.01 18.97 -9.43
N HIS A 451 -10.25 19.39 -9.71
CA HIS A 451 -11.25 18.54 -10.38
C HIS A 451 -10.84 18.17 -11.80
N GLU A 452 -10.43 19.16 -12.60
CA GLU A 452 -9.97 18.93 -13.98
C GLU A 452 -8.82 17.91 -14.03
N LEU A 453 -7.83 18.09 -13.15
CA LEU A 453 -6.70 17.18 -13.03
C LEU A 453 -7.15 15.79 -12.58
N PHE A 454 -7.98 15.69 -11.52
CA PHE A 454 -8.46 14.43 -11.00
C PHE A 454 -9.23 13.62 -12.05
N GLU A 455 -10.14 14.24 -12.77
CA GLU A 455 -10.90 13.60 -13.84
C GLU A 455 -10.01 13.14 -15.01
N SER A 456 -8.94 13.88 -15.30
CA SER A 456 -7.95 13.46 -16.29
C SER A 456 -7.21 12.21 -15.82
N LEU A 457 -6.79 12.18 -14.54
CA LEU A 457 -6.11 11.03 -13.95
C LEU A 457 -7.01 9.79 -13.85
N LEU A 458 -8.32 9.96 -13.60
CA LEU A 458 -9.26 8.83 -13.61
C LEU A 458 -9.30 8.12 -14.96
N ARG A 459 -9.12 8.81 -16.07
CA ARG A 459 -9.06 8.22 -17.43
C ARG A 459 -7.78 7.41 -17.69
N ARG A 460 -6.76 7.49 -16.83
CA ARG A 460 -5.52 6.72 -16.91
C ARG A 460 -5.64 5.30 -16.36
N GLY A 461 -6.68 5.01 -15.55
CA GLY A 461 -6.97 3.66 -15.07
C GLY A 461 -7.32 2.69 -16.20
N ASN A 462 -7.09 1.39 -15.97
CA ASN A 462 -7.59 0.38 -16.90
C ASN A 462 -9.14 0.24 -16.80
N ASP A 463 -9.72 -0.69 -17.55
CA ASP A 463 -11.17 -0.98 -17.57
C ASP A 463 -11.76 -1.38 -16.20
N LEU A 464 -10.90 -1.76 -15.23
CA LEU A 464 -11.26 -2.06 -13.85
C LEU A 464 -10.94 -0.91 -12.88
N LEU A 465 -10.51 0.25 -13.37
CA LEU A 465 -10.03 1.39 -12.56
C LEU A 465 -8.87 0.99 -11.62
N LEU A 466 -7.97 0.14 -12.10
CA LEU A 466 -6.72 -0.20 -11.43
C LEU A 466 -5.56 0.59 -12.05
N TYR A 467 -4.60 0.96 -11.23
CA TYR A 467 -3.48 1.83 -11.60
C TYR A 467 -2.14 1.17 -11.27
N SER A 468 -1.17 1.40 -12.15
CA SER A 468 0.25 1.10 -11.93
C SER A 468 0.91 2.20 -11.12
N GLU A 469 2.20 2.06 -10.91
CA GLU A 469 3.05 3.06 -10.27
C GLU A 469 3.27 4.29 -11.16
N GLU A 470 3.55 4.04 -12.43
CA GLU A 470 3.96 5.05 -13.40
C GLU A 470 3.19 4.94 -14.71
N VAL A 471 3.28 5.99 -15.52
CA VAL A 471 2.75 6.04 -16.89
C VAL A 471 3.80 6.67 -17.80
N ASP A 472 4.00 6.11 -18.98
CA ASP A 472 4.76 6.76 -20.04
C ASP A 472 3.95 7.97 -20.59
N PRO A 473 4.40 9.21 -20.42
CA PRO A 473 3.65 10.38 -20.88
C PRO A 473 3.49 10.46 -22.40
N ALA A 474 4.33 9.78 -23.17
CA ALA A 474 4.29 9.81 -24.63
C ALA A 474 3.27 8.83 -25.21
N THR A 475 3.16 7.64 -24.62
CA THR A 475 2.31 6.55 -25.12
C THR A 475 1.04 6.34 -24.30
N GLY A 476 1.03 6.76 -23.03
CA GLY A 476 -0.01 6.45 -22.06
C GLY A 476 0.05 5.02 -21.51
N GLU A 477 1.11 4.25 -21.82
CA GLU A 477 1.29 2.90 -21.31
C GLU A 477 1.57 2.92 -19.81
N MET A 478 0.90 2.05 -19.05
CA MET A 478 1.16 1.84 -17.63
C MET A 478 2.51 1.16 -17.43
N LEU A 479 3.30 1.67 -16.50
CA LEU A 479 4.65 1.23 -16.16
C LEU A 479 4.78 0.95 -14.66
N GLY A 480 5.82 0.21 -14.26
CA GLY A 480 6.06 -0.15 -12.87
C GLY A 480 5.13 -1.23 -12.35
N ASN A 481 5.23 -1.52 -11.07
CA ASN A 481 4.44 -2.59 -10.43
C ASN A 481 2.94 -2.27 -10.40
N PHE A 482 2.10 -3.31 -10.54
CA PHE A 482 0.65 -3.18 -10.78
C PHE A 482 -0.16 -4.27 -10.04
N PRO A 483 -1.35 -3.92 -9.48
CA PRO A 483 -1.75 -2.56 -9.12
C PRO A 483 -0.86 -2.05 -7.97
N GLN A 484 -0.67 -0.72 -7.86
CA GLN A 484 0.25 -0.16 -6.87
C GLN A 484 -0.52 0.55 -5.73
N ALA A 485 -0.20 0.19 -4.47
CA ALA A 485 -0.90 0.69 -3.28
C ALA A 485 -0.83 2.21 -3.16
N LEU A 486 0.36 2.81 -3.31
CA LEU A 486 0.58 4.25 -3.13
C LEU A 486 -0.21 5.08 -4.14
N THR A 487 -0.38 4.58 -5.38
CA THR A 487 -1.23 5.21 -6.39
C THR A 487 -2.70 5.21 -5.99
N HIS A 488 -3.21 4.05 -5.53
CA HIS A 488 -4.59 3.94 -5.05
C HIS A 488 -4.84 4.77 -3.79
N VAL A 489 -3.85 4.89 -2.90
CA VAL A 489 -3.91 5.79 -1.73
C VAL A 489 -3.94 7.25 -2.17
N GLY A 490 -3.11 7.62 -3.15
CA GLY A 490 -3.11 8.98 -3.72
C GLY A 490 -4.47 9.37 -4.30
N LEU A 491 -5.07 8.47 -5.10
CA LEU A 491 -6.43 8.65 -5.63
C LEU A 491 -7.45 8.81 -4.49
N LEU A 492 -7.44 7.90 -3.52
CA LEU A 492 -8.38 7.90 -2.40
C LEU A 492 -8.28 9.19 -1.58
N ASN A 493 -7.07 9.61 -1.24
CA ASN A 493 -6.82 10.85 -0.49
C ASN A 493 -7.27 12.08 -1.27
N ALA A 494 -6.95 12.18 -2.56
CA ALA A 494 -7.38 13.29 -3.40
C ALA A 494 -8.91 13.39 -3.47
N ALA A 495 -9.61 12.27 -3.67
CA ALA A 495 -11.08 12.23 -3.69
C ALA A 495 -11.70 12.64 -2.34
N LEU A 496 -11.18 12.11 -1.22
CA LEU A 496 -11.64 12.44 0.12
C LEU A 496 -11.41 13.93 0.45
N THR A 497 -10.25 14.46 0.05
CA THR A 497 -9.91 15.88 0.25
C THR A 497 -10.83 16.79 -0.55
N LEU A 498 -11.04 16.52 -1.85
CA LEU A 498 -11.98 17.25 -2.69
C LEU A 498 -13.38 17.30 -2.04
N ALA A 499 -13.93 16.14 -1.69
CA ALA A 499 -15.25 16.06 -1.07
C ALA A 499 -15.32 16.77 0.31
N SER A 500 -14.22 16.80 1.07
CA SER A 500 -14.16 17.48 2.37
C SER A 500 -14.12 19.00 2.21
N VAL A 501 -13.32 19.51 1.28
CA VAL A 501 -13.19 20.97 1.02
C VAL A 501 -14.51 21.52 0.48
N GLU A 502 -15.16 20.84 -0.45
CA GLU A 502 -16.47 21.25 -1.00
C GLU A 502 -17.55 21.33 0.07
N ARG A 503 -17.64 20.35 0.99
CA ARG A 503 -18.65 20.34 2.05
C ARG A 503 -18.47 21.44 3.08
N LYS A 504 -17.24 21.79 3.42
CA LYS A 504 -16.97 22.76 4.48
C LYS A 504 -17.05 24.21 4.02
N GLY A 505 -16.97 24.46 2.69
CA GLY A 505 -16.88 25.84 2.15
C GLY A 505 -15.70 26.65 2.70
N GLU A 506 -14.90 26.05 3.56
CA GLU A 506 -13.70 26.57 4.19
C GLU A 506 -12.53 25.65 3.84
N LEU A 507 -11.39 26.23 3.54
CA LEU A 507 -10.13 25.51 3.38
C LEU A 507 -9.84 24.73 4.67
N PRO A 508 -9.72 23.39 4.65
CA PRO A 508 -9.37 22.66 5.85
C PRO A 508 -7.90 22.97 6.21
N GLY A 509 -7.74 23.93 7.09
CA GLY A 509 -6.56 23.94 7.92
C GLY A 509 -6.70 22.74 8.85
N ARG A 510 -5.91 21.68 8.68
CA ARG A 510 -6.02 20.38 9.38
C ARG A 510 -7.36 19.69 9.15
N ILE A 511 -7.34 18.42 8.76
CA ILE A 511 -8.48 17.54 8.98
C ILE A 511 -8.51 17.30 10.50
N GLU A 512 -9.19 18.16 11.24
CA GLU A 512 -9.58 17.86 12.60
C GLU A 512 -10.46 16.63 12.54
N GLY A 513 -10.07 15.60 13.31
CA GLY A 513 -10.84 14.37 13.42
C GLY A 513 -12.31 14.73 13.65
N ALA A 514 -13.20 14.13 12.88
CA ALA A 514 -14.62 14.38 12.95
C ALA A 514 -15.05 14.43 14.41
N GLN A 515 -15.42 15.62 14.90
CA GLN A 515 -16.06 15.73 16.19
C GLN A 515 -17.32 14.88 16.11
N ASN A 516 -17.34 13.81 16.88
CA ASN A 516 -18.52 13.00 17.12
C ASN A 516 -19.66 13.93 17.56
N THR A 517 -20.57 14.25 16.66
CA THR A 517 -21.93 14.62 17.03
C THR A 517 -22.66 13.33 17.38
N ALA A 518 -22.24 12.72 18.47
CA ALA A 518 -22.97 11.63 19.13
C ALA A 518 -23.68 12.18 20.35
N GLU A 519 -24.73 12.95 20.14
CA GLU A 519 -25.89 12.96 20.99
C GLU A 519 -27.03 12.41 20.13
N ASP A 520 -27.24 11.12 20.24
CA ASP A 520 -28.42 10.28 20.13
C ASP A 520 -28.05 8.89 19.58
N ASP A 521 -27.62 7.99 20.40
CA ASP A 521 -28.09 6.61 20.53
C ASP A 521 -27.21 5.79 21.51
N VAL A 522 -27.33 6.10 22.79
CA VAL A 522 -26.82 5.25 23.87
C VAL A 522 -27.87 4.16 24.14
N SER A 523 -27.92 3.13 23.29
CA SER A 523 -28.47 1.82 23.65
C SER A 523 -28.25 0.73 22.60
N ARG A 524 -26.99 0.42 22.26
CA ARG A 524 -26.63 -0.91 21.72
C ARG A 524 -25.43 -1.42 22.49
N GLN A 525 -25.70 -2.34 23.40
CA GLN A 525 -24.70 -3.09 24.16
C GLN A 525 -23.61 -3.64 23.26
N ARG A 526 -22.36 -3.19 23.48
CA ARG A 526 -21.16 -3.82 22.90
C ARG A 526 -21.03 -5.23 23.51
N ASP A 527 -21.18 -6.27 22.68
CA ASP A 527 -20.83 -7.64 23.05
C ASP A 527 -19.29 -7.76 23.08
N PRO A 528 -18.66 -8.00 24.26
CA PRO A 528 -17.20 -8.10 24.40
C PRO A 528 -16.59 -9.31 23.67
N ARG A 529 -17.39 -10.10 22.97
CA ARG A 529 -16.98 -11.36 22.31
C ARG A 529 -16.60 -11.21 20.83
N ARG A 530 -16.52 -9.99 20.28
CA ARG A 530 -16.19 -9.74 18.86
C ARG A 530 -14.72 -9.43 18.55
N MET A 531 -13.80 -9.64 19.47
CA MET A 531 -12.38 -9.58 19.16
C MET A 531 -11.82 -10.98 18.85
N PRO A 532 -11.06 -11.17 17.76
CA PRO A 532 -10.28 -12.39 17.59
C PRO A 532 -9.19 -12.43 18.66
N ALA A 533 -9.21 -13.46 19.51
CA ALA A 533 -8.17 -13.70 20.50
C ALA A 533 -6.83 -13.89 19.80
N VAL A 534 -5.84 -13.07 20.13
CA VAL A 534 -4.44 -13.32 19.83
C VAL A 534 -4.06 -14.61 20.55
N VAL A 535 -3.83 -15.67 19.81
CA VAL A 535 -3.33 -16.95 20.35
C VAL A 535 -1.90 -16.72 20.81
N ASP A 536 -1.69 -16.80 22.12
CA ASP A 536 -0.39 -16.74 22.76
C ASP A 536 0.42 -17.99 22.36
N ALA A 537 1.46 -17.81 21.55
CA ALA A 537 2.33 -18.87 21.02
C ALA A 537 3.33 -19.39 22.06
N LYS A 538 2.88 -19.67 23.30
CA LYS A 538 3.73 -20.17 24.39
C LYS A 538 3.46 -21.60 24.85
N GLU A 539 2.64 -22.38 24.17
CA GLU A 539 2.48 -23.80 24.50
C GLU A 539 2.53 -24.71 23.28
N THR A 540 3.70 -24.90 22.69
CA THR A 540 4.08 -26.15 22.03
C THR A 540 5.59 -26.29 22.03
N GLY A 541 6.15 -26.52 23.20
CA GLY A 541 7.42 -27.17 23.33
C GLY A 541 7.18 -28.67 23.50
N ARG A 542 7.87 -29.48 22.64
CA ARG A 542 7.99 -30.94 22.62
C ARG A 542 6.94 -31.69 21.77
N LEU A 543 7.31 -31.98 20.56
CA LEU A 543 7.71 -33.29 20.01
C LEU A 543 8.19 -33.09 18.57
#